data_368be2636d6fb3164025b06df026a7ed
#
_entry.id   368be2636d6fb3164025b06df026a7ed
#
_cell.length_a   1.000
_cell.length_b   1.000
_cell.length_c   1.000
_cell.angle_alpha   90.00
_cell.angle_beta   90.00
_cell.angle_gamma   90.00
#
_symmetry.space_group_name_H-M   'P 1'
#
loop_
_entity.id
_entity.type
_entity.pdbx_description
1 polymer ?
#
loop_
_entity_poly.entity_id
_entity_poly.type
_entity_poly.pdbx_seq_one_letter_code
_entity_poly.pdbx_strand_id
1 'polypeptide(L)' 'ELANRADLARVKGVSGVYSDLLEEAGVDTVKELATRRADNLHAKILETNEAKKLAKRPPTEAAVEDWVRQAKELPKVLTY' A
#
# COMPACT_ATOMS: atom_id res chain seq x y z
N GLU A 1 -4.32 -9.29 11.25
CA GLU A 1 -3.41 -10.44 11.18
C GLU A 1 -1.99 -10.00 10.93
N LEU A 2 -1.07 -10.71 11.55
CA LEU A 2 0.34 -10.41 11.37
C LEU A 2 0.77 -10.59 9.92
N ALA A 3 0.15 -11.54 9.24
CA ALA A 3 0.49 -11.84 7.86
C ALA A 3 0.19 -10.68 6.92
N ASN A 4 -0.76 -9.85 7.26
CA ASN A 4 -1.15 -8.74 6.38
C ASN A 4 -0.02 -7.72 6.23
N ARG A 5 0.61 -7.37 7.35
CA ARG A 5 1.72 -6.44 7.30
C ARG A 5 2.89 -6.98 6.51
N ALA A 6 3.21 -8.23 6.76
CA ALA A 6 4.30 -8.88 6.06
C ALA A 6 4.02 -8.95 4.57
N ASP A 7 2.75 -9.12 4.22
CA ASP A 7 2.35 -9.19 2.83
C ASP A 7 2.61 -7.87 2.11
N LEU A 8 2.22 -6.76 2.73
CA LEU A 8 2.43 -5.45 2.14
C LEU A 8 3.91 -5.10 2.05
N ALA A 9 4.71 -5.57 2.99
CA ALA A 9 6.14 -5.29 3.00
C ALA A 9 6.86 -5.94 1.82
N ARG A 10 6.23 -6.86 1.12
CA ARG A 10 6.80 -7.48 -0.08
C ARG A 10 6.85 -6.52 -1.26
N VAL A 11 6.07 -5.47 -1.19
CA VAL A 11 6.06 -4.44 -2.23
C VAL A 11 7.24 -3.51 -1.98
N LYS A 12 8.09 -3.34 -2.98
CA LYS A 12 9.27 -2.49 -2.85
C LYS A 12 8.84 -1.04 -2.64
N GLY A 13 9.46 -0.40 -1.67
CA GLY A 13 9.15 0.97 -1.34
C GLY A 13 8.13 1.12 -0.23
N VAL A 14 7.50 0.04 0.18
CA VAL A 14 6.55 0.07 1.28
C VAL A 14 7.29 -0.28 2.57
N SER A 15 7.52 0.72 3.39
CA SER A 15 8.13 0.54 4.71
C SER A 15 7.04 0.21 5.73
N GLY A 16 7.45 -0.02 6.97
CA GLY A 16 6.50 -0.25 8.04
C GLY A 16 5.50 0.88 8.18
N VAL A 17 5.99 2.12 8.05
CA VAL A 17 5.12 3.30 8.14
C VAL A 17 4.12 3.33 7.00
N TYR A 18 4.58 3.05 5.79
CA TYR A 18 3.69 3.07 4.63
C TYR A 18 2.70 1.90 4.66
N SER A 19 3.11 0.76 5.19
CA SER A 19 2.16 -0.34 5.31
C SER A 19 1.09 0.00 6.35
N ASP A 20 1.46 0.72 7.41
CA ASP A 20 0.47 1.21 8.37
C ASP A 20 -0.51 2.18 7.70
N LEU A 21 0.01 3.07 6.85
CA LEU A 21 -0.85 4.00 6.12
C LEU A 21 -1.81 3.26 5.20
N LEU A 22 -1.31 2.28 4.49
CA LEU A 22 -2.16 1.49 3.60
C LEU A 22 -3.24 0.76 4.38
N GLU A 23 -2.87 0.20 5.53
CA GLU A 23 -3.83 -0.50 6.37
C GLU A 23 -4.93 0.44 6.85
N GLU A 24 -4.56 1.64 7.28
CA GLU A 24 -5.52 2.63 7.73
C GLU A 24 -6.39 3.12 6.58
N ALA A 25 -5.86 3.11 5.38
CA ALA A 25 -6.61 3.52 4.19
C ALA A 25 -7.52 2.41 3.67
N GLY A 26 -7.50 1.24 4.31
CA GLY A 26 -8.36 0.14 3.93
C GLY A 26 -7.69 -0.93 3.10
N VAL A 27 -6.36 -0.89 2.99
CA VAL A 27 -5.61 -1.86 2.20
C VAL A 27 -4.67 -2.61 3.15
N ASP A 28 -4.97 -3.86 3.42
CA ASP A 28 -4.17 -4.64 4.36
C ASP A 28 -3.47 -5.84 3.72
N THR A 29 -3.68 -6.09 2.43
CA THR A 29 -2.99 -7.18 1.73
C THR A 29 -2.56 -6.71 0.35
N VAL A 30 -1.60 -7.44 -0.23
CA VAL A 30 -1.16 -7.17 -1.60
C VAL A 30 -2.31 -7.37 -2.58
N LYS A 31 -3.13 -8.38 -2.33
CA LYS A 31 -4.29 -8.65 -3.18
C LYS A 31 -5.23 -7.45 -3.18
N GLU A 32 -5.46 -6.88 -2.01
CA GLU A 32 -6.31 -5.70 -1.88
C GLU A 32 -5.69 -4.52 -2.60
N LEU A 33 -4.39 -4.33 -2.42
CA LEU A 33 -3.67 -3.25 -3.07
C LEU A 33 -3.79 -3.34 -4.59
N ALA A 34 -3.72 -4.55 -5.13
CA ALA A 34 -3.80 -4.77 -6.57
C ALA A 34 -5.16 -4.39 -7.15
N THR A 35 -6.20 -4.36 -6.33
CA THR A 35 -7.55 -4.02 -6.79
C THR A 35 -7.83 -2.52 -6.71
N ARG A 36 -6.93 -1.75 -6.09
CA ARG A 36 -7.14 -0.32 -5.90
C ARG A 36 -6.62 0.46 -7.10
N ARG A 37 -7.21 1.62 -7.31
CA ARG A 37 -6.73 2.55 -8.33
C ARG A 37 -5.73 3.48 -7.66
N ALA A 38 -4.60 3.69 -8.34
CA ALA A 38 -3.52 4.47 -7.75
C ALA A 38 -3.95 5.88 -7.39
N ASP A 39 -4.72 6.54 -8.26
CA ASP A 39 -5.14 7.91 -7.99
C ASP A 39 -6.08 7.98 -6.78
N ASN A 40 -7.04 7.08 -6.71
CA ASN A 40 -7.96 7.04 -5.57
C ASN A 40 -7.23 6.66 -4.30
N LEU A 41 -6.35 5.66 -4.38
CA LEU A 41 -5.61 5.22 -3.23
C LEU A 41 -4.67 6.31 -2.72
N HIS A 42 -4.03 7.02 -3.62
CA HIS A 42 -3.14 8.12 -3.24
C HIS A 42 -3.91 9.19 -2.45
N ALA A 43 -5.07 9.57 -2.95
CA ALA A 43 -5.90 10.55 -2.27
C ALA A 43 -6.29 10.06 -0.88
N LYS A 44 -6.65 8.78 -0.77
CA LYS A 44 -7.04 8.19 0.50
C LYS A 44 -5.86 8.16 1.48
N ILE A 45 -4.69 7.84 0.97
CA ILE A 45 -3.48 7.81 1.79
C ILE A 45 -3.15 9.20 2.31
N LEU A 46 -3.26 10.21 1.46
CA LEU A 46 -3.00 11.58 1.89
C LEU A 46 -3.97 12.00 2.99
N GLU A 47 -5.23 11.69 2.80
CA GLU A 47 -6.25 12.02 3.80
C GLU A 47 -5.98 11.29 5.11
N THR A 48 -5.65 10.01 5.00
CA THR A 48 -5.36 9.19 6.17
C THR A 48 -4.14 9.72 6.91
N ASN A 49 -3.10 10.06 6.17
CA ASN A 49 -1.88 10.57 6.79
C ASN A 49 -2.11 11.92 7.46
N GLU A 50 -2.99 12.73 6.89
CA GLU A 50 -3.31 14.01 7.48
C GLU A 50 -4.02 13.85 8.82
N ALA A 51 -4.88 12.85 8.91
CA ALA A 51 -5.61 12.56 10.14
C ALA A 51 -4.75 11.86 11.18
N LYS A 52 -3.92 10.92 10.74
CA LYS A 52 -3.14 10.07 11.63
C LYS A 52 -1.69 10.48 11.78
N LYS A 53 -1.14 11.18 10.80
CA LYS A 53 0.24 11.64 10.78
C LYS A 53 1.23 10.52 11.03
N LEU A 54 1.02 9.42 10.36
CA LEU A 54 1.87 8.24 10.51
C LEU A 54 3.21 8.43 9.82
N ALA A 55 3.25 9.17 8.73
CA ALA A 55 4.47 9.43 7.99
C ALA A 55 4.72 10.93 7.92
N LYS A 56 5.98 11.32 8.03
CA LYS A 56 6.34 12.73 7.90
C LYS A 56 6.09 13.20 6.47
N ARG A 57 6.33 12.30 5.52
CA ARG A 57 6.09 12.58 4.12
C ARG A 57 5.18 11.51 3.56
N PRO A 58 4.00 11.89 3.08
CA PRO A 58 3.14 10.91 2.43
C PRO A 58 3.78 10.48 1.11
N PRO A 59 3.46 9.29 0.62
CA PRO A 59 3.99 8.83 -0.65
C PRO A 59 3.45 9.66 -1.80
N THR A 60 4.21 9.73 -2.89
CA THR A 60 3.75 10.41 -4.08
C THR A 60 2.81 9.52 -4.85
N GLU A 61 2.06 10.12 -5.77
CA GLU A 61 1.17 9.34 -6.63
C GLU A 61 1.95 8.31 -7.43
N ALA A 62 3.14 8.70 -7.91
CA ALA A 62 4.00 7.78 -8.66
C ALA A 62 4.40 6.58 -7.81
N ALA A 63 4.70 6.81 -6.54
CA ALA A 63 5.05 5.71 -5.64
C ALA A 63 3.87 4.77 -5.44
N VAL A 64 2.68 5.33 -5.22
CA VAL A 64 1.49 4.52 -5.03
C VAL A 64 1.17 3.73 -6.30
N GLU A 65 1.33 4.35 -7.45
CA GLU A 65 1.11 3.69 -8.72
C GLU A 65 2.06 2.50 -8.89
N ASP A 66 3.32 2.69 -8.51
CA ASP A 66 4.31 1.63 -8.58
C ASP A 66 3.93 0.48 -7.64
N TRP A 67 3.46 0.82 -6.46
CA TRP A 67 3.03 -0.20 -5.50
C TRP A 67 1.87 -1.03 -6.06
N VAL A 68 0.89 -0.36 -6.66
CA VAL A 68 -0.26 -1.07 -7.24
C VAL A 68 0.22 -1.98 -8.37
N ARG A 69 1.14 -1.49 -9.20
CA ARG A 69 1.68 -2.29 -10.29
C ARG A 69 2.39 -3.52 -9.76
N GLN A 70 3.23 -3.35 -8.76
CA GLN A 70 3.93 -4.48 -8.16
C GLN A 70 2.94 -5.48 -7.57
N ALA A 71 1.91 -4.97 -6.91
CA ALA A 71 0.91 -5.82 -6.29
C ALA A 71 0.21 -6.69 -7.33
N LYS A 72 -0.02 -6.15 -8.52
CA LYS A 72 -0.66 -6.91 -9.58
C LYS A 72 0.24 -8.03 -10.10
N GLU A 73 1.55 -7.86 -9.98
CA GLU A 73 2.49 -8.87 -10.44
C GLU A 73 2.81 -9.92 -9.38
N LEU A 74 2.81 -9.51 -8.12
CA LEU A 74 3.17 -10.42 -7.04
C LEU A 74 2.32 -11.68 -6.97
N PRO A 75 0.99 -11.61 -7.12
CA PRO A 75 0.19 -12.83 -7.07
C PRO A 75 0.58 -13.86 -8.11
N LYS A 76 1.07 -13.41 -9.26
CA LYS A 76 1.50 -14.34 -10.30
C LYS A 76 2.72 -15.12 -9.88
N VAL A 77 3.61 -14.46 -9.16
CA VAL A 77 4.83 -15.10 -8.68
C VAL A 77 4.50 -16.11 -7.61
N LEU A 78 3.47 -15.86 -6.85
CA LEU A 78 3.10 -16.70 -5.71
C LEU A 78 2.12 -17.81 -6.06
N THR A 79 1.81 -17.97 -7.32
CA THR A 79 0.90 -19.01 -7.75
C THR A 79 1.64 -20.33 -7.87
N TYR A 80 1.56 -21.14 -6.85
CA TYR A 80 2.17 -22.47 -6.87
C TYR A 80 1.48 -23.40 -5.91
#